data_422f76ff660f16b1a7b473d08ddd2cc9
#
_entry.id   422f76ff660f16b1a7b473d08ddd2cc9
#
_cell.length_a   1.000
_cell.length_b   1.000
_cell.length_c   1.000
_cell.angle_alpha   90.00
_cell.angle_beta   90.00
_cell.angle_gamma   90.00
#
_symmetry.space_group_name_H-M   'P 1'
#
loop_
_entity.id
_entity.type
_entity.pdbx_description
1 polymer ?
#
loop_
_entity_poly.entity_id
_entity_poly.type
_entity_poly.pdbx_seq_one_letter_code
_entity_poly.pdbx_strand_id
1 'polypeptide(L)'
;MAGGQAATGAASSSASGKRFSIPASARQLIVVSSPSYDPPGYLMSLRSFARKSASSPWVQVFPSWQTEIGSGELRDVRREGDHATPTGVYPFGATMYGTRPNPGGLHEPYHQLVCGDWWDEDPYSAQYNRFVHVPCGTTPPFAAWSEPLWEETQGTRGYPYLAVIEYNEDPTVAGANAPGSGIFLHAWMDAPTEGCLALPIGELLSVLRWLEPVDHPVIEIGTDAEVGRVPPAS
;
A
#
# COMPACT_ATOMS: atom_id res chain seq x y z
N MET A 1 -34.47 -50.44 18.62
CA MET A 1 -33.18 -49.74 18.76
C MET A 1 -33.17 -48.61 17.78
N ALA A 2 -33.38 -47.38 18.25
CA ALA A 2 -33.41 -46.18 17.44
C ALA A 2 -32.06 -45.47 17.59
N GLY A 3 -31.31 -45.39 16.47
CA GLY A 3 -30.04 -44.65 16.41
C GLY A 3 -30.32 -43.17 16.15
N GLY A 4 -30.01 -42.31 17.13
CA GLY A 4 -30.09 -40.89 16.97
C GLY A 4 -28.83 -40.38 16.22
N GLN A 5 -29.03 -39.71 15.10
CA GLN A 5 -28.01 -38.91 14.45
C GLN A 5 -27.92 -37.54 15.13
N ALA A 6 -26.77 -37.27 15.69
CA ALA A 6 -26.43 -35.92 16.18
C ALA A 6 -26.07 -35.04 14.99
N ALA A 7 -26.85 -34.02 14.75
CA ALA A 7 -26.52 -32.93 13.81
C ALA A 7 -25.46 -32.04 14.45
N THR A 8 -24.24 -32.09 13.91
CA THR A 8 -23.19 -31.09 14.23
C THR A 8 -23.53 -29.78 13.51
N GLY A 9 -24.11 -28.85 14.25
CA GLY A 9 -24.29 -27.50 13.78
C GLY A 9 -22.92 -26.82 13.69
N ALA A 10 -22.46 -26.52 12.48
CA ALA A 10 -21.36 -25.62 12.26
C ALA A 10 -21.80 -24.21 12.70
N ALA A 11 -21.22 -23.72 13.79
CA ALA A 11 -21.36 -22.34 14.21
C ALA A 11 -20.65 -21.47 13.18
N SER A 12 -21.39 -20.78 12.33
CA SER A 12 -20.88 -19.68 11.55
C SER A 12 -20.54 -18.57 12.52
N SER A 13 -19.26 -18.41 12.83
CA SER A 13 -18.75 -17.21 13.49
C SER A 13 -18.96 -16.04 12.53
N SER A 14 -20.00 -15.25 12.73
CA SER A 14 -20.10 -13.92 12.14
C SER A 14 -18.98 -13.09 12.74
N ALA A 15 -17.82 -13.03 12.09
CA ALA A 15 -16.81 -12.04 12.38
C ALA A 15 -17.46 -10.68 12.15
N SER A 16 -17.75 -9.96 13.25
CA SER A 16 -18.08 -8.54 13.21
C SER A 16 -16.79 -7.84 12.75
N GLY A 17 -16.61 -7.75 11.42
CA GLY A 17 -15.43 -7.16 10.81
C GLY A 17 -15.29 -5.72 11.31
N LYS A 18 -14.12 -5.39 11.82
CA LYS A 18 -13.71 -4.02 12.11
C LYS A 18 -13.73 -3.27 10.77
N ARG A 19 -14.66 -2.36 10.60
CA ARG A 19 -14.72 -1.51 9.41
C ARG A 19 -13.81 -0.31 9.59
N PHE A 20 -13.04 -0.03 8.58
CA PHE A 20 -12.21 1.16 8.56
C PHE A 20 -13.05 2.42 8.37
N SER A 21 -12.56 3.55 8.84
CA SER A 21 -13.22 4.84 8.73
C SER A 21 -12.40 5.74 7.82
N ILE A 22 -13.01 6.15 6.70
CA ILE A 22 -12.38 7.10 5.78
C ILE A 22 -12.47 8.52 6.36
N PRO A 23 -11.36 9.27 6.44
CA PRO A 23 -11.36 10.65 6.90
C PRO A 23 -12.37 11.52 6.15
N ALA A 24 -13.07 12.40 6.87
CA ALA A 24 -14.06 13.29 6.26
C ALA A 24 -13.42 14.28 5.26
N SER A 25 -12.16 14.63 5.45
CA SER A 25 -11.37 15.47 4.54
C SER A 25 -11.05 14.78 3.22
N ALA A 26 -10.93 13.45 3.19
CA ALA A 26 -10.56 12.72 1.98
C ALA A 26 -11.61 12.90 0.87
N ARG A 27 -11.16 13.27 -0.31
CA ARG A 27 -11.97 13.39 -1.53
C ARG A 27 -11.54 12.42 -2.62
N GLN A 28 -10.35 11.85 -2.49
CA GLN A 28 -9.85 10.76 -3.32
C GLN A 28 -9.60 9.54 -2.45
N LEU A 29 -10.05 8.38 -2.92
CA LEU A 29 -9.96 7.12 -2.20
C LEU A 29 -9.57 6.01 -3.16
N ILE A 30 -8.50 5.30 -2.85
CA ILE A 30 -8.17 4.01 -3.46
C ILE A 30 -8.62 2.92 -2.49
N VAL A 31 -9.36 1.93 -2.97
CA VAL A 31 -9.78 0.75 -2.21
C VAL A 31 -9.11 -0.47 -2.79
N VAL A 32 -8.32 -1.14 -1.98
CA VAL A 32 -7.69 -2.43 -2.31
C VAL A 32 -8.32 -3.51 -1.46
N SER A 33 -9.02 -4.44 -2.09
CA SER A 33 -9.76 -5.45 -1.35
C SER A 33 -9.77 -6.83 -2.00
N SER A 34 -9.96 -7.85 -1.17
CA SER A 34 -10.17 -9.24 -1.55
C SER A 34 -11.16 -9.92 -0.61
N PRO A 35 -11.73 -11.08 -0.97
CA PRO A 35 -12.63 -11.82 -0.07
C PRO A 35 -11.96 -12.32 1.22
N SER A 36 -10.63 -12.48 1.24
CA SER A 36 -9.87 -13.05 2.36
C SER A 36 -8.53 -12.35 2.57
N TYR A 37 -7.85 -12.63 3.68
CA TYR A 37 -6.51 -12.15 4.00
C TYR A 37 -5.41 -12.79 3.12
N ASP A 38 -5.68 -13.96 2.54
CA ASP A 38 -4.80 -14.76 1.68
C ASP A 38 -5.37 -14.84 0.24
N PRO A 39 -5.33 -13.78 -0.55
CA PRO A 39 -5.88 -13.80 -1.90
C PRO A 39 -5.06 -14.71 -2.81
N PRO A 40 -5.73 -15.51 -3.67
CA PRO A 40 -5.05 -16.39 -4.62
C PRO A 40 -4.08 -15.61 -5.51
N GLY A 41 -2.82 -16.08 -5.60
CA GLY A 41 -1.78 -15.47 -6.42
C GLY A 41 -1.34 -14.09 -5.95
N TYR A 42 -1.63 -13.72 -4.70
CA TYR A 42 -1.32 -12.41 -4.12
C TYR A 42 -1.92 -11.23 -4.89
N LEU A 43 -3.07 -11.45 -5.52
CA LEU A 43 -3.77 -10.44 -6.33
C LEU A 43 -5.03 -9.96 -5.63
N MET A 44 -5.20 -8.64 -5.58
CA MET A 44 -6.38 -7.98 -5.04
C MET A 44 -7.03 -7.06 -6.08
N SER A 45 -8.29 -6.70 -5.85
CA SER A 45 -8.98 -5.68 -6.63
C SER A 45 -8.59 -4.30 -6.14
N LEU A 46 -8.15 -3.41 -7.05
CA LEU A 46 -7.94 -2.00 -6.80
C LEU A 46 -9.01 -1.18 -7.51
N ARG A 47 -9.68 -0.29 -6.78
CA ARG A 47 -10.71 0.62 -7.28
C ARG A 47 -10.43 2.04 -6.80
N SER A 48 -10.63 3.03 -7.65
CA SER A 48 -10.36 4.44 -7.36
C SER A 48 -11.64 5.24 -7.39
N PHE A 49 -11.87 6.08 -6.38
CA PHE A 49 -13.08 6.86 -6.20
C PHE A 49 -12.77 8.31 -5.87
N ALA A 50 -13.66 9.21 -6.32
CA ALA A 50 -13.63 10.61 -5.92
C ALA A 50 -15.00 11.06 -5.36
N ARG A 51 -14.99 12.09 -4.51
CA ARG A 51 -16.20 12.77 -4.05
C ARG A 51 -15.99 14.29 -3.97
N LYS A 52 -17.07 15.05 -4.16
CA LYS A 52 -17.01 16.53 -4.13
C LYS A 52 -16.91 17.11 -2.72
N SER A 53 -17.44 16.42 -1.73
CA SER A 53 -17.45 16.83 -0.31
C SER A 53 -17.62 15.61 0.59
N ALA A 54 -17.45 15.78 1.90
CA ALA A 54 -17.65 14.72 2.89
C ALA A 54 -19.06 14.07 2.84
N SER A 55 -20.07 14.82 2.43
CA SER A 55 -21.45 14.34 2.34
C SER A 55 -21.82 13.84 0.94
N SER A 56 -20.97 14.01 -0.06
CA SER A 56 -21.22 13.53 -1.43
C SER A 56 -20.95 12.03 -1.53
N PRO A 57 -21.69 11.32 -2.41
CA PRO A 57 -21.39 9.91 -2.68
C PRO A 57 -20.02 9.78 -3.36
N TRP A 58 -19.36 8.65 -3.12
CA TRP A 58 -18.18 8.25 -3.85
C TRP A 58 -18.56 7.82 -5.28
N VAL A 59 -17.80 8.29 -6.26
CA VAL A 59 -17.97 7.94 -7.68
C VAL A 59 -16.68 7.31 -8.17
N GLN A 60 -16.77 6.12 -8.78
CA GLN A 60 -15.62 5.44 -9.34
C GLN A 60 -15.03 6.24 -10.51
N VAL A 61 -13.70 6.38 -10.53
CA VAL A 61 -12.96 7.21 -11.50
C VAL A 61 -12.38 6.35 -12.63
N PHE A 62 -11.74 5.25 -12.27
CA PHE A 62 -11.11 4.33 -13.21
C PHE A 62 -11.81 2.96 -13.19
N PRO A 63 -11.64 2.12 -14.23
CA PRO A 63 -12.02 0.72 -14.16
C PRO A 63 -11.37 0.05 -12.94
N SER A 64 -11.92 -1.08 -12.51
CA SER A 64 -11.26 -1.91 -11.49
C SER A 64 -10.04 -2.59 -12.10
N TRP A 65 -8.92 -2.53 -11.38
CA TRP A 65 -7.66 -3.17 -11.78
C TRP A 65 -7.26 -4.24 -10.78
N GLN A 66 -6.32 -5.09 -11.15
CA GLN A 66 -5.63 -5.97 -10.22
C GLN A 66 -4.36 -5.32 -9.73
N THR A 67 -4.02 -5.52 -8.46
CA THR A 67 -2.77 -5.11 -7.84
C THR A 67 -2.12 -6.31 -7.17
N GLU A 68 -0.79 -6.45 -7.31
CA GLU A 68 0.00 -7.36 -6.48
C GLU A 68 0.10 -6.82 -5.06
N ILE A 69 0.26 -7.74 -4.10
CA ILE A 69 0.50 -7.44 -2.68
C ILE A 69 1.68 -8.25 -2.16
N GLY A 70 2.01 -8.06 -0.89
CA GLY A 70 3.09 -8.75 -0.20
C GLY A 70 2.93 -10.27 -0.13
N SER A 71 4.04 -11.01 -0.23
CA SER A 71 4.09 -12.47 -0.08
C SER A 71 3.66 -12.96 1.30
N GLY A 72 3.67 -12.08 2.31
CA GLY A 72 3.12 -12.31 3.65
C GLY A 72 1.62 -12.06 3.76
N GLU A 73 0.92 -11.83 2.61
CA GLU A 73 -0.53 -11.63 2.53
C GLU A 73 -0.99 -10.33 3.23
N LEU A 74 -2.26 -10.23 3.62
CA LEU A 74 -2.76 -9.10 4.43
C LEU A 74 -2.52 -9.34 5.93
N ARG A 75 -2.21 -8.29 6.67
CA ARG A 75 -2.12 -8.37 8.14
C ARG A 75 -2.55 -7.08 8.83
N ASP A 76 -3.34 -7.23 9.90
CA ASP A 76 -3.70 -6.14 10.81
C ASP A 76 -2.53 -5.74 11.71
N VAL A 77 -1.72 -6.71 12.09
CA VAL A 77 -0.55 -6.52 12.96
C VAL A 77 0.66 -7.09 12.23
N ARG A 78 1.46 -6.19 11.70
CA ARG A 78 2.70 -6.50 11.00
C ARG A 78 3.91 -6.50 11.92
N ARG A 79 5.01 -7.03 11.38
CA ARG A 79 6.36 -6.93 11.91
C ARG A 79 7.32 -6.59 10.78
N GLU A 80 8.41 -5.90 11.10
CA GLU A 80 9.49 -5.71 10.13
C GLU A 80 9.97 -7.04 9.56
N GLY A 81 10.10 -7.13 8.24
CA GLY A 81 10.53 -8.33 7.53
C GLY A 81 9.48 -9.45 7.39
N ASP A 82 8.19 -9.21 7.72
CA ASP A 82 7.12 -10.20 7.53
C ASP A 82 6.56 -10.25 6.10
N HIS A 83 6.99 -9.35 5.25
CA HIS A 83 6.59 -9.18 3.84
C HIS A 83 5.07 -9.08 3.62
N ALA A 84 4.32 -8.70 4.64
CA ALA A 84 2.87 -8.58 4.55
C ALA A 84 2.44 -7.17 4.12
N THR A 85 1.29 -7.07 3.47
CA THR A 85 0.64 -5.80 3.19
C THR A 85 -0.24 -5.39 4.38
N PRO A 86 -0.09 -4.17 4.93
CA PRO A 86 -0.87 -3.72 6.07
C PRO A 86 -2.33 -3.49 5.70
N THR A 87 -3.26 -3.90 6.56
CA THR A 87 -4.66 -3.47 6.47
C THR A 87 -4.88 -2.13 7.17
N GLY A 88 -5.77 -1.30 6.66
CA GLY A 88 -6.06 0.00 7.25
C GLY A 88 -6.38 1.08 6.23
N VAL A 89 -6.33 2.33 6.69
CA VAL A 89 -6.48 3.52 5.85
C VAL A 89 -5.26 4.40 6.05
N TYR A 90 -4.60 4.75 4.97
CA TYR A 90 -3.32 5.46 4.97
C TYR A 90 -3.35 6.63 3.98
N PRO A 91 -2.77 7.78 4.31
CA PRO A 91 -2.50 8.84 3.33
C PRO A 91 -1.35 8.45 2.40
N PHE A 92 -1.13 9.27 1.39
CA PHE A 92 0.04 9.20 0.52
C PHE A 92 1.07 10.26 0.94
N GLY A 93 2.35 9.92 0.81
CA GLY A 93 3.46 10.81 1.08
C GLY A 93 3.51 12.00 0.12
N ALA A 94 4.04 13.12 0.61
CA ALA A 94 4.10 14.39 -0.09
C ALA A 94 5.16 14.46 -1.22
N THR A 95 5.80 13.37 -1.55
CA THR A 95 6.79 13.28 -2.65
C THR A 95 6.63 11.94 -3.37
N MET A 96 6.58 12.00 -4.68
CA MET A 96 6.67 10.83 -5.54
C MET A 96 8.11 10.61 -5.99
N TYR A 97 8.49 9.36 -6.18
CA TYR A 97 9.85 8.98 -6.54
C TYR A 97 9.86 8.11 -7.79
N GLY A 98 11.04 7.94 -8.39
CA GLY A 98 11.24 6.96 -9.45
C GLY A 98 12.61 7.06 -10.08
N THR A 99 13.11 5.95 -10.63
CA THR A 99 14.40 5.89 -11.34
C THR A 99 14.34 6.55 -12.71
N ARG A 100 13.15 6.78 -13.27
CA ARG A 100 12.92 7.46 -14.54
C ARG A 100 12.71 8.96 -14.34
N PRO A 101 12.91 9.77 -15.38
CA PRO A 101 12.54 11.19 -15.35
C PRO A 101 11.06 11.40 -15.01
N ASN A 102 10.75 12.57 -14.44
CA ASN A 102 9.37 12.95 -14.12
C ASN A 102 8.44 12.68 -15.32
N PRO A 103 7.37 11.89 -15.16
CA PRO A 103 6.49 11.50 -16.25
C PRO A 103 5.55 12.64 -16.72
N GLY A 104 5.57 13.78 -16.02
CA GLY A 104 4.66 14.90 -16.24
C GLY A 104 3.23 14.63 -15.74
N GLY A 105 2.51 15.71 -15.43
CA GLY A 105 1.12 15.65 -14.96
C GLY A 105 0.96 15.15 -13.52
N LEU A 106 2.01 15.11 -12.71
CA LEU A 106 1.94 14.87 -11.28
C LEU A 106 1.59 16.18 -10.55
N HIS A 107 0.82 16.08 -9.48
CA HIS A 107 0.45 17.20 -8.61
C HIS A 107 1.34 17.28 -7.37
N GLU A 108 1.98 16.17 -6.99
CA GLU A 108 3.00 16.12 -5.94
C GLU A 108 4.40 16.40 -6.50
N PRO A 109 5.32 16.93 -5.68
CA PRO A 109 6.74 16.99 -5.99
C PRO A 109 7.28 15.62 -6.43
N TYR A 110 8.22 15.63 -7.36
CA TYR A 110 8.84 14.41 -7.87
C TYR A 110 10.36 14.46 -7.65
N HIS A 111 10.89 13.41 -7.02
CA HIS A 111 12.32 13.19 -6.86
C HIS A 111 12.76 12.02 -7.75
N GLN A 112 13.63 12.32 -8.74
CA GLN A 112 14.25 11.26 -9.53
C GLN A 112 15.34 10.58 -8.71
N LEU A 113 15.17 9.28 -8.48
CA LEU A 113 16.09 8.46 -7.69
C LEU A 113 17.47 8.37 -8.35
N VAL A 114 18.49 8.57 -7.56
CA VAL A 114 19.90 8.50 -7.94
C VAL A 114 20.67 7.62 -6.96
N CYS A 115 21.88 7.19 -7.35
CA CYS A 115 22.75 6.42 -6.46
C CYS A 115 22.90 7.13 -5.10
N GLY A 116 22.65 6.41 -4.03
CA GLY A 116 22.68 6.92 -2.67
C GLY A 116 21.32 7.24 -2.07
N ASP A 117 20.23 7.06 -2.82
CA ASP A 117 18.86 7.24 -2.32
C ASP A 117 18.34 5.94 -1.71
N TRP A 118 18.11 5.94 -0.42
CA TRP A 118 17.69 4.79 0.36
C TRP A 118 16.34 5.02 1.02
N TRP A 119 15.62 3.93 1.26
CA TRP A 119 14.61 3.87 2.31
C TRP A 119 15.23 3.15 3.51
N ASP A 120 15.35 3.85 4.65
CA ASP A 120 15.94 3.27 5.86
C ASP A 120 14.92 2.36 6.54
N GLU A 121 15.18 1.06 6.52
CA GLU A 121 14.33 0.02 7.09
C GLU A 121 14.90 -0.56 8.40
N ASP A 122 16.01 -0.01 8.90
CA ASP A 122 16.58 -0.43 10.17
C ASP A 122 15.74 0.09 11.35
N PRO A 123 15.00 -0.78 12.06
CA PRO A 123 14.14 -0.36 13.16
C PRO A 123 14.90 0.23 14.36
N TYR A 124 16.21 0.16 14.37
CA TYR A 124 17.05 0.77 15.40
C TYR A 124 17.71 2.07 14.93
N SER A 125 17.52 2.45 13.68
CA SER A 125 17.98 3.73 13.15
C SER A 125 17.08 4.88 13.60
N ALA A 126 17.68 6.06 13.77
CA ALA A 126 16.93 7.30 14.01
C ALA A 126 16.14 7.77 12.78
N GLN A 127 16.45 7.24 11.60
CA GLN A 127 15.79 7.54 10.32
C GLN A 127 14.86 6.41 9.87
N TYR A 128 14.57 5.44 10.73
CA TYR A 128 13.71 4.30 10.41
C TYR A 128 12.42 4.74 9.71
N ASN A 129 12.11 4.03 8.62
CA ASN A 129 10.95 4.26 7.76
C ASN A 129 10.94 5.67 7.15
N ARG A 130 12.10 6.13 6.65
CA ARG A 130 12.26 7.43 5.99
C ARG A 130 13.16 7.32 4.77
N PHE A 131 12.94 8.21 3.81
CA PHE A 131 13.88 8.46 2.72
C PHE A 131 15.16 9.09 3.29
N VAL A 132 16.32 8.55 2.88
CA VAL A 132 17.65 9.04 3.29
C VAL A 132 18.56 9.06 2.07
N HIS A 133 19.25 10.19 1.85
CA HIS A 133 20.33 10.24 0.87
C HIS A 133 21.68 10.04 1.56
N VAL A 134 22.43 9.01 1.15
CA VAL A 134 23.80 8.72 1.59
C VAL A 134 24.72 8.88 0.37
N PRO A 135 25.85 9.58 0.45
CA PRO A 135 26.73 9.75 -0.71
C PRO A 135 27.07 8.42 -1.37
N CYS A 136 26.89 8.36 -2.70
CA CYS A 136 27.11 7.15 -3.48
C CYS A 136 28.50 6.54 -3.21
N GLY A 137 28.55 5.22 -3.00
CA GLY A 137 29.80 4.51 -2.70
C GLY A 137 30.24 4.57 -1.24
N THR A 138 29.49 5.20 -0.34
CA THR A 138 29.73 5.15 1.09
C THR A 138 28.85 4.10 1.77
N THR A 139 29.33 3.52 2.88
CA THR A 139 28.51 2.61 3.68
C THR A 139 27.42 3.40 4.39
N PRO A 140 26.13 3.05 4.24
CA PRO A 140 25.05 3.72 4.96
C PRO A 140 25.18 3.49 6.47
N PRO A 141 24.71 4.45 7.29
CA PRO A 141 24.79 4.36 8.77
C PRO A 141 23.67 3.50 9.39
N PHE A 142 22.98 2.70 8.61
CA PHE A 142 21.88 1.81 8.99
C PHE A 142 22.09 0.42 8.43
N ALA A 143 21.18 -0.50 8.69
CA ALA A 143 21.32 -1.90 8.31
C ALA A 143 21.41 -2.10 6.78
N ALA A 144 22.25 -3.05 6.38
CA ALA A 144 22.54 -3.32 4.97
C ALA A 144 21.35 -3.88 4.16
N TRP A 145 20.27 -4.28 4.83
CA TRP A 145 19.03 -4.72 4.19
C TRP A 145 18.06 -3.56 3.91
N SER A 146 18.34 -2.33 4.38
CA SER A 146 17.59 -1.16 3.97
C SER A 146 17.62 -0.99 2.46
N GLU A 147 16.55 -0.47 1.89
CA GLU A 147 16.29 -0.58 0.46
C GLU A 147 17.02 0.48 -0.38
N PRO A 148 17.93 0.09 -1.29
CA PRO A 148 18.59 1.01 -2.21
C PRO A 148 17.65 1.35 -3.37
N LEU A 149 16.78 2.34 -3.21
CA LEU A 149 15.68 2.66 -4.12
C LEU A 149 16.08 2.83 -5.59
N TRP A 150 17.31 3.28 -5.87
CA TRP A 150 17.79 3.48 -7.26
C TRP A 150 18.13 2.16 -7.97
N GLU A 151 18.30 1.05 -7.23
CA GLU A 151 18.60 -0.27 -7.78
C GLU A 151 17.33 -1.07 -8.08
N GLU A 152 16.22 -0.72 -7.45
CA GLU A 152 14.96 -1.45 -7.49
C GLU A 152 14.16 -1.19 -8.77
N THR A 153 14.81 -1.41 -9.93
CA THR A 153 14.13 -1.28 -11.21
C THR A 153 14.64 -2.28 -12.25
N GLN A 154 13.71 -2.86 -12.99
CA GLN A 154 13.98 -3.69 -14.15
C GLN A 154 13.08 -3.23 -15.32
N GLY A 155 13.54 -2.22 -16.03
CA GLY A 155 12.78 -1.65 -17.14
C GLY A 155 11.52 -0.91 -16.69
N THR A 156 10.34 -1.51 -16.84
CA THR A 156 9.04 -0.95 -16.40
C THR A 156 8.55 -1.50 -15.06
N ARG A 157 9.38 -2.31 -14.39
CA ARG A 157 9.06 -3.01 -13.14
C ARG A 157 9.77 -2.34 -11.97
N GLY A 158 9.33 -2.63 -10.74
CA GLY A 158 9.91 -2.07 -9.52
C GLY A 158 9.64 -0.58 -9.39
N TYR A 159 10.70 0.23 -9.31
CA TYR A 159 10.60 1.67 -9.03
C TYR A 159 10.90 2.60 -10.21
N PRO A 160 10.40 2.33 -11.44
CA PRO A 160 10.40 3.38 -12.44
C PRO A 160 9.62 4.61 -11.96
N TYR A 161 8.54 4.40 -11.19
CA TYR A 161 7.75 5.40 -10.47
C TYR A 161 7.14 4.76 -9.22
N LEU A 162 7.03 5.53 -8.14
CA LEU A 162 6.34 5.12 -6.91
C LEU A 162 5.74 6.30 -6.15
N ALA A 163 4.71 6.00 -5.35
CA ALA A 163 4.21 6.85 -4.27
C ALA A 163 4.34 6.12 -2.94
N VAL A 164 4.73 6.84 -1.90
CA VAL A 164 4.80 6.31 -0.54
C VAL A 164 3.39 6.20 0.03
N ILE A 165 3.08 5.07 0.65
CA ILE A 165 1.89 4.88 1.49
C ILE A 165 2.35 5.08 2.93
N GLU A 166 1.84 6.12 3.61
CA GLU A 166 2.32 6.53 4.94
C GLU A 166 1.91 5.54 6.05
N TYR A 167 2.34 4.29 5.89
CA TYR A 167 2.22 3.27 6.92
C TYR A 167 3.37 3.41 7.92
N ASN A 168 3.06 3.45 9.22
CA ASN A 168 4.05 3.58 10.29
C ASN A 168 4.98 4.79 10.14
N GLU A 169 4.47 5.94 9.66
CA GLU A 169 5.30 7.13 9.47
C GLU A 169 5.04 8.24 10.48
N ASP A 170 3.79 8.45 10.90
CA ASP A 170 3.44 9.51 11.85
C ASP A 170 2.36 9.04 12.86
N PRO A 171 2.73 8.73 14.11
CA PRO A 171 4.11 8.58 14.62
C PRO A 171 4.78 7.29 14.16
N THR A 172 6.10 7.31 13.92
CA THR A 172 6.87 6.12 13.61
C THR A 172 7.08 5.26 14.87
N VAL A 173 6.68 3.99 14.80
CA VAL A 173 6.97 2.98 15.83
C VAL A 173 8.19 2.18 15.40
N ALA A 174 9.27 2.27 16.18
CA ALA A 174 10.57 1.67 15.88
C ALA A 174 10.98 0.62 16.94
N GLY A 175 12.14 0.00 16.78
CA GLY A 175 12.71 -0.97 17.71
C GLY A 175 12.20 -2.39 17.50
N ALA A 176 12.40 -3.26 18.49
CA ALA A 176 12.15 -4.70 18.39
C ALA A 176 10.72 -5.12 18.04
N ASN A 177 9.76 -4.22 18.18
CA ASN A 177 8.35 -4.44 17.84
C ASN A 177 7.88 -3.55 16.69
N ALA A 178 8.81 -3.05 15.87
CA ALA A 178 8.47 -2.23 14.71
C ALA A 178 7.45 -2.96 13.81
N PRO A 179 6.36 -2.30 13.42
CA PRO A 179 5.31 -2.95 12.63
C PRO A 179 5.66 -3.08 11.15
N GLY A 180 6.81 -2.56 10.73
CA GLY A 180 7.28 -2.59 9.34
C GLY A 180 7.45 -1.19 8.74
N SER A 181 8.14 -1.14 7.60
CA SER A 181 8.53 0.06 6.87
C SER A 181 8.30 -0.11 5.36
N GLY A 182 8.63 0.90 4.57
CA GLY A 182 8.78 0.81 3.11
C GLY A 182 7.52 0.37 2.36
N ILE A 183 6.34 0.87 2.69
CA ILE A 183 5.11 0.49 1.95
C ILE A 183 4.85 1.50 0.84
N PHE A 184 4.96 1.03 -0.41
CA PHE A 184 4.81 1.85 -1.60
C PHE A 184 3.70 1.35 -2.53
N LEU A 185 3.21 2.24 -3.36
CA LEU A 185 2.47 1.93 -4.59
C LEU A 185 3.44 2.10 -5.76
N HIS A 186 3.81 1.02 -6.45
CA HIS A 186 4.85 1.02 -7.47
C HIS A 186 4.48 0.18 -8.71
N ALA A 187 5.44 -0.01 -9.64
CA ALA A 187 5.18 -0.77 -10.86
C ALA A 187 5.23 -2.28 -10.60
N TRP A 188 4.35 -3.00 -11.29
CA TRP A 188 4.18 -4.46 -11.25
C TRP A 188 5.51 -5.23 -11.43
N MET A 189 5.69 -6.27 -10.63
CA MET A 189 6.91 -7.09 -10.62
C MET A 189 6.73 -8.47 -11.28
N ASP A 190 5.51 -8.91 -11.58
CA ASP A 190 5.10 -10.28 -11.93
C ASP A 190 5.45 -11.30 -10.81
N ALA A 191 5.48 -10.83 -9.56
CA ALA A 191 5.76 -11.61 -8.37
C ALA A 191 5.18 -10.88 -7.16
N PRO A 192 4.82 -11.58 -6.07
CA PRO A 192 4.39 -10.93 -4.84
C PRO A 192 5.50 -10.02 -4.31
N THR A 193 5.09 -8.88 -3.75
CA THR A 193 6.00 -7.87 -3.18
C THR A 193 6.46 -8.24 -1.76
N GLU A 194 7.22 -7.37 -1.14
CA GLU A 194 7.58 -7.48 0.29
C GLU A 194 6.68 -6.63 1.20
N GLY A 195 5.44 -6.40 0.75
CA GLY A 195 4.40 -5.66 1.49
C GLY A 195 3.80 -4.49 0.71
N CYS A 196 4.49 -4.02 -0.30
CA CYS A 196 4.03 -2.97 -1.20
C CYS A 196 2.79 -3.39 -2.03
N LEU A 197 2.21 -2.42 -2.72
CA LEU A 197 1.20 -2.65 -3.74
C LEU A 197 1.78 -2.33 -5.11
N ALA A 198 1.54 -3.20 -6.09
CA ALA A 198 2.09 -2.98 -7.42
C ALA A 198 1.01 -3.05 -8.51
N LEU A 199 1.12 -2.14 -9.49
CA LEU A 199 0.23 -2.02 -10.65
C LEU A 199 1.02 -2.10 -11.95
N PRO A 200 0.42 -2.58 -13.05
CA PRO A 200 0.97 -2.35 -14.37
C PRO A 200 1.28 -0.86 -14.56
N ILE A 201 2.40 -0.54 -15.22
CA ILE A 201 2.93 0.84 -15.26
C ILE A 201 1.95 1.88 -15.81
N GLY A 202 1.06 1.49 -16.73
CA GLY A 202 0.05 2.39 -17.32
C GLY A 202 -1.01 2.80 -16.30
N GLU A 203 -1.51 1.84 -15.53
CA GLU A 203 -2.47 2.02 -14.44
C GLU A 203 -1.83 2.81 -13.30
N LEU A 204 -0.59 2.46 -12.92
CA LEU A 204 0.18 3.21 -11.92
C LEU A 204 0.27 4.69 -12.31
N LEU A 205 0.72 5.01 -13.52
CA LEU A 205 0.83 6.40 -13.98
C LEU A 205 -0.52 7.12 -14.00
N SER A 206 -1.61 6.40 -14.32
CA SER A 206 -2.96 6.96 -14.25
C SER A 206 -3.33 7.35 -12.83
N VAL A 207 -3.01 6.49 -11.84
CA VAL A 207 -3.21 6.79 -10.42
C VAL A 207 -2.34 7.95 -9.98
N LEU A 208 -1.02 7.91 -10.21
CA LEU A 208 -0.08 8.92 -9.74
C LEU A 208 -0.43 10.33 -10.26
N ARG A 209 -0.89 10.44 -11.51
CA ARG A 209 -1.34 11.72 -12.11
C ARG A 209 -2.69 12.19 -11.60
N TRP A 210 -3.50 11.29 -11.09
CA TRP A 210 -4.83 11.61 -10.55
C TRP A 210 -4.76 12.03 -9.08
N LEU A 211 -3.78 11.55 -8.30
CA LEU A 211 -3.62 11.94 -6.90
C LEU A 211 -3.39 13.45 -6.79
N GLU A 212 -4.28 14.13 -6.03
CA GLU A 212 -4.28 15.57 -5.86
C GLU A 212 -4.17 15.91 -4.37
N PRO A 213 -3.07 16.54 -3.89
CA PRO A 213 -2.83 16.80 -2.47
C PRO A 213 -3.98 17.53 -1.75
N VAL A 214 -4.59 18.52 -2.43
CA VAL A 214 -5.70 19.30 -1.85
C VAL A 214 -6.98 18.48 -1.63
N ASP A 215 -7.07 17.31 -2.25
CA ASP A 215 -8.16 16.35 -2.11
C ASP A 215 -7.90 15.30 -1.03
N HIS A 216 -6.78 15.42 -0.31
CA HIS A 216 -6.38 14.52 0.79
C HIS A 216 -6.55 13.05 0.41
N PRO A 217 -5.81 12.55 -0.61
CA PRO A 217 -5.93 11.19 -1.08
C PRO A 217 -5.58 10.18 0.01
N VAL A 218 -6.36 9.11 0.09
CA VAL A 218 -6.09 7.98 0.99
C VAL A 218 -6.24 6.66 0.26
N ILE A 219 -5.54 5.64 0.75
CA ILE A 219 -5.71 4.25 0.35
C ILE A 219 -6.27 3.44 1.51
N GLU A 220 -7.31 2.66 1.23
CA GLU A 220 -7.94 1.71 2.15
C GLU A 220 -7.60 0.29 1.70
N ILE A 221 -7.01 -0.50 2.57
CA ILE A 221 -6.53 -1.86 2.27
C ILE A 221 -7.16 -2.83 3.28
N GLY A 222 -7.79 -3.91 2.79
CA GLY A 222 -8.38 -4.89 3.68
C GLY A 222 -9.20 -5.94 2.95
N THR A 223 -9.93 -6.77 3.70
CA THR A 223 -10.90 -7.68 3.12
C THR A 223 -12.17 -6.93 2.70
N ASP A 224 -12.98 -7.53 1.80
CA ASP A 224 -14.27 -6.97 1.37
C ASP A 224 -15.23 -6.71 2.53
N ALA A 225 -15.05 -7.40 3.66
CA ALA A 225 -15.83 -7.19 4.89
C ALA A 225 -15.39 -5.97 5.70
N GLU A 226 -14.12 -5.58 5.60
CA GLU A 226 -13.47 -4.51 6.38
C GLU A 226 -13.50 -3.17 5.67
N VAL A 227 -13.28 -3.17 4.33
CA VAL A 227 -13.29 -1.94 3.55
C VAL A 227 -14.67 -1.26 3.60
N GLY A 228 -14.66 0.05 3.62
CA GLY A 228 -15.86 0.86 3.75
C GLY A 228 -16.88 0.62 2.65
N ARG A 229 -18.11 1.12 2.84
CA ARG A 229 -19.22 1.01 1.89
C ARG A 229 -18.98 1.88 0.65
N VAL A 230 -18.09 1.43 -0.19
CA VAL A 230 -18.02 1.95 -1.56
C VAL A 230 -18.90 1.03 -2.41
N PRO A 231 -19.74 1.57 -3.33
CA PRO A 231 -20.62 0.73 -4.14
C PRO A 231 -19.83 -0.41 -4.82
N PRO A 232 -20.38 -1.63 -4.93
CA PRO A 232 -19.76 -2.68 -5.72
C PRO A 232 -19.55 -2.18 -7.14
N ALA A 233 -18.49 -2.63 -7.79
CA ALA A 233 -18.27 -2.38 -9.21
C ALA A 233 -19.51 -2.84 -10.01
N SER A 234 -20.06 -1.95 -10.81
CA SER A 234 -21.17 -2.23 -11.74
C SER A 234 -20.71 -3.09 -12.92
#